data_ae976b0a171cc6a43fe314f92c9c6233
#
_entry.id   ae976b0a171cc6a43fe314f92c9c6233
#
_cell.length_a   1.000
_cell.length_b   1.000
_cell.length_c   1.000
_cell.angle_alpha   90.00
_cell.angle_beta   90.00
_cell.angle_gamma   90.00
#
_symmetry.space_group_name_H-M   'P 1'
#
loop_
_entity.id
_entity.type
_entity.pdbx_description
1 polymer ?
#
loop_
_entity_poly.entity_id
_entity_poly.type
_entity_poly.pdbx_seq_one_letter_code
_entity_poly.pdbx_strand_id
1 'polypeptide(L)'
;TKTYTGSAITSVGAIGKNPNGSSVSLNYTYTYYNGTTCSGTAISAPVNYNANNYSVKATSTATSNLNSATSNCAKLTINKATGSISYGTKSVTKTYGDAAFTNVLTKTGDGTVKYTSSDTNIATVDEAGKVTIKAATSTAITIIATVTDGTNYTYATKTSSYTLNIGKKQDVVSITEKSATYTGSAIGANTATATSGTGITYTYYSSQDCSGTALSGAPINKGNYSVKATSAGNSNYTSGSKCVKHTITQGTPTISLGDTTKTYTGSAITSVGAIGKNPNGSSVSLSYTYTYYNGTTCSGTALSGAPTNANNYSIGQLNKLA
;
A
#
# COMPACT_ATOMS: atom_id res chain seq x y z
N THR A 1 -56.41 -4.87 7.34
CA THR A 1 -55.02 -4.77 6.87
C THR A 1 -54.19 -4.06 7.92
N LYS A 2 -53.01 -4.58 8.22
CA LYS A 2 -52.01 -4.01 9.11
C LYS A 2 -50.68 -3.97 8.38
N THR A 3 -49.72 -3.18 8.86
CA THR A 3 -48.34 -3.21 8.39
C THR A 3 -47.49 -3.93 9.43
N TYR A 4 -46.50 -4.71 9.01
CA TYR A 4 -45.56 -5.37 9.91
C TYR A 4 -44.81 -4.35 10.78
N THR A 5 -44.80 -4.59 12.09
CA THR A 5 -44.14 -3.71 13.07
C THR A 5 -43.12 -4.44 13.94
N GLY A 6 -43.01 -5.76 13.79
CA GLY A 6 -42.25 -6.61 14.72
C GLY A 6 -42.95 -6.91 16.03
N SER A 7 -44.13 -6.36 16.25
CA SER A 7 -44.95 -6.54 17.46
C SER A 7 -46.14 -7.44 17.22
N ALA A 8 -46.59 -8.10 18.27
CA ALA A 8 -47.77 -8.99 18.26
C ALA A 8 -49.05 -8.19 17.93
N ILE A 9 -49.95 -8.83 17.15
CA ILE A 9 -51.28 -8.26 16.86
C ILE A 9 -52.25 -8.85 17.93
N THR A 10 -52.58 -8.06 18.92
CA THR A 10 -53.41 -8.48 20.06
C THR A 10 -54.90 -8.32 19.83
N SER A 11 -55.31 -7.49 18.86
CA SER A 11 -56.73 -7.24 18.53
C SER A 11 -56.91 -6.85 17.09
N VAL A 12 -57.99 -7.25 16.48
CA VAL A 12 -58.42 -6.88 15.12
C VAL A 12 -59.73 -6.08 15.12
N GLY A 13 -60.21 -5.63 16.27
CA GLY A 13 -61.36 -4.75 16.42
C GLY A 13 -62.72 -5.47 16.26
N ALA A 14 -62.97 -6.52 17.04
CA ALA A 14 -64.31 -7.12 17.10
C ALA A 14 -65.33 -6.17 17.72
N ILE A 15 -66.54 -6.19 17.18
CA ILE A 15 -67.67 -5.38 17.66
C ILE A 15 -68.82 -6.31 18.02
N GLY A 16 -69.31 -6.21 19.27
CA GLY A 16 -70.47 -6.91 19.72
C GLY A 16 -71.77 -6.13 19.46
N LYS A 17 -72.80 -6.89 19.12
CA LYS A 17 -74.13 -6.32 18.99
C LYS A 17 -75.14 -7.19 19.77
N ASN A 18 -76.09 -6.52 20.41
CA ASN A 18 -77.30 -7.13 20.97
C ASN A 18 -78.19 -7.69 19.88
N PRO A 19 -79.16 -8.59 20.19
CA PRO A 19 -80.14 -9.10 19.24
C PRO A 19 -80.94 -8.02 18.53
N ASN A 20 -81.15 -6.84 19.14
CA ASN A 20 -81.83 -5.71 18.56
C ASN A 20 -80.91 -4.84 17.68
N GLY A 21 -79.68 -5.23 17.43
CA GLY A 21 -78.70 -4.51 16.62
C GLY A 21 -77.91 -3.40 17.28
N SER A 22 -78.21 -3.04 18.54
CA SER A 22 -77.47 -2.02 19.27
C SER A 22 -76.07 -2.53 19.69
N SER A 23 -75.08 -1.64 19.75
CA SER A 23 -73.71 -2.01 20.15
C SER A 23 -73.63 -2.38 21.61
N VAL A 24 -72.85 -3.41 21.94
CA VAL A 24 -72.53 -3.89 23.28
C VAL A 24 -71.05 -4.12 23.46
N SER A 25 -70.53 -3.73 24.59
CA SER A 25 -69.11 -3.97 24.93
C SER A 25 -68.98 -5.39 25.47
N LEU A 26 -68.15 -6.22 24.81
CA LEU A 26 -67.88 -7.60 25.17
C LEU A 26 -66.39 -7.84 25.23
N ASN A 27 -65.96 -8.79 26.05
CA ASN A 27 -64.59 -9.28 26.00
C ASN A 27 -64.47 -10.35 24.89
N TYR A 28 -63.37 -10.34 24.18
CA TYR A 28 -63.12 -11.25 23.06
C TYR A 28 -61.83 -12.03 23.23
N THR A 29 -61.85 -13.30 22.85
CA THR A 29 -60.71 -14.10 22.50
C THR A 29 -60.60 -14.20 20.99
N TYR A 30 -59.38 -14.17 20.45
CA TYR A 30 -59.13 -14.25 19.01
C TYR A 30 -58.41 -15.54 18.67
N THR A 31 -58.90 -16.25 17.65
CA THR A 31 -58.26 -17.44 17.10
C THR A 31 -57.79 -17.11 15.68
N TYR A 32 -56.51 -17.30 15.42
CA TYR A 32 -55.86 -16.96 14.16
C TYR A 32 -55.54 -18.23 13.37
N TYR A 33 -55.53 -18.10 12.01
CA TYR A 33 -55.25 -19.18 11.11
C TYR A 33 -54.33 -18.66 9.96
N ASN A 34 -53.48 -19.53 9.42
CA ASN A 34 -52.75 -19.25 8.18
C ASN A 34 -53.75 -19.26 7.01
N GLY A 35 -53.54 -18.32 6.06
CA GLY A 35 -54.41 -18.18 4.91
C GLY A 35 -55.66 -17.35 5.18
N THR A 36 -56.68 -17.44 4.32
CA THR A 36 -57.81 -16.48 4.25
C THR A 36 -59.16 -17.07 4.68
N THR A 37 -59.20 -18.33 5.13
CA THR A 37 -60.47 -19.09 5.25
C THR A 37 -60.81 -19.63 6.63
N CYS A 38 -60.05 -19.27 7.69
CA CYS A 38 -60.21 -19.77 9.03
C CYS A 38 -60.36 -21.31 9.11
N SER A 39 -59.61 -22.03 8.30
CA SER A 39 -59.54 -23.49 8.23
C SER A 39 -58.16 -24.01 8.62
N GLY A 40 -58.10 -25.27 9.01
CA GLY A 40 -56.87 -25.93 9.44
C GLY A 40 -56.54 -25.71 10.92
N THR A 41 -55.31 -25.91 11.29
CA THR A 41 -54.87 -25.77 12.68
C THR A 41 -54.76 -24.29 13.05
N ALA A 42 -55.36 -23.93 14.19
CA ALA A 42 -55.23 -22.59 14.74
C ALA A 42 -53.76 -22.28 15.09
N ILE A 43 -53.33 -21.07 14.78
CA ILE A 43 -52.04 -20.54 15.18
C ILE A 43 -52.18 -20.05 16.62
N SER A 44 -51.25 -20.42 17.50
CA SER A 44 -51.22 -19.92 18.89
C SER A 44 -51.12 -18.38 18.90
N ALA A 45 -51.98 -17.76 19.71
CA ALA A 45 -52.11 -16.30 19.82
C ALA A 45 -50.90 -15.65 20.47
N PRO A 46 -50.85 -14.35 20.42
CA PRO A 46 -50.38 -13.47 19.39
C PRO A 46 -48.88 -13.42 19.35
N VAL A 47 -48.29 -14.21 18.47
CA VAL A 47 -46.87 -14.17 18.20
C VAL A 47 -46.62 -13.15 17.11
N ASN A 48 -45.39 -12.67 16.97
CA ASN A 48 -44.96 -11.80 15.88
C ASN A 48 -45.25 -12.43 14.53
N TYR A 49 -46.37 -12.12 13.91
CA TYR A 49 -46.74 -12.65 12.59
C TYR A 49 -45.92 -11.98 11.52
N ASN A 50 -45.33 -12.78 10.65
CA ASN A 50 -44.69 -12.28 9.43
C ASN A 50 -45.71 -11.60 8.50
N ALA A 51 -45.24 -10.75 7.62
CA ALA A 51 -46.06 -10.18 6.57
C ALA A 51 -46.61 -11.29 5.68
N ASN A 52 -47.93 -11.48 5.71
CA ASN A 52 -48.63 -12.54 5.00
C ASN A 52 -50.15 -12.33 5.09
N ASN A 53 -50.94 -13.23 4.48
CA ASN A 53 -52.36 -13.28 4.64
C ASN A 53 -52.73 -14.31 5.73
N TYR A 54 -53.52 -13.87 6.68
CA TYR A 54 -54.10 -14.65 7.80
C TYR A 54 -55.59 -14.48 7.81
N SER A 55 -56.26 -15.33 8.61
CA SER A 55 -57.68 -15.14 8.96
C SER A 55 -57.88 -15.27 10.43
N VAL A 56 -58.95 -14.71 10.92
CA VAL A 56 -59.24 -14.62 12.36
C VAL A 56 -60.70 -14.76 12.67
N LYS A 57 -61.03 -15.42 13.76
CA LYS A 57 -62.36 -15.43 14.40
C LYS A 57 -62.24 -14.80 15.76
N ALA A 58 -63.23 -14.04 16.15
CA ALA A 58 -63.39 -13.52 17.50
C ALA A 58 -64.50 -14.30 18.20
N THR A 59 -64.26 -14.76 19.45
CA THR A 59 -65.27 -15.39 20.30
C THR A 59 -65.51 -14.51 21.53
N SER A 60 -66.75 -14.08 21.75
CA SER A 60 -67.09 -13.30 22.91
C SER A 60 -67.19 -14.16 24.15
N THR A 61 -66.83 -13.61 25.32
CA THR A 61 -67.14 -14.21 26.60
C THR A 61 -68.62 -14.07 26.90
N ALA A 62 -69.27 -15.12 27.42
CA ALA A 62 -70.65 -15.04 27.89
C ALA A 62 -70.78 -14.02 29.04
N THR A 63 -71.93 -13.37 29.12
CA THR A 63 -72.32 -12.45 30.20
C THR A 63 -73.60 -12.97 30.85
N SER A 64 -74.09 -12.28 31.89
CA SER A 64 -75.36 -12.67 32.55
C SER A 64 -76.58 -12.63 31.59
N ASN A 65 -76.49 -11.82 30.51
CA ASN A 65 -77.63 -11.61 29.61
C ASN A 65 -77.37 -12.12 28.18
N LEU A 66 -76.12 -12.54 27.85
CA LEU A 66 -75.76 -12.96 26.48
C LEU A 66 -74.89 -14.19 26.52
N ASN A 67 -75.22 -15.14 25.71
CA ASN A 67 -74.37 -16.31 25.48
C ASN A 67 -73.11 -15.92 24.69
N SER A 68 -72.07 -16.72 24.82
CA SER A 68 -70.88 -16.62 23.97
C SER A 68 -71.25 -16.78 22.49
N ALA A 69 -70.62 -15.99 21.63
CA ALA A 69 -70.85 -16.06 20.17
C ALA A 69 -69.46 -15.96 19.45
N THR A 70 -69.39 -16.65 18.31
CA THR A 70 -68.19 -16.62 17.46
C THR A 70 -68.48 -15.91 16.16
N SER A 71 -67.63 -15.00 15.77
CA SER A 71 -67.73 -14.23 14.51
C SER A 71 -67.60 -15.13 13.27
N ASN A 72 -68.06 -14.65 12.14
CA ASN A 72 -67.64 -15.15 10.84
C ASN A 72 -66.13 -15.00 10.68
N CYS A 73 -65.53 -15.73 9.73
CA CYS A 73 -64.15 -15.63 9.38
C CYS A 73 -63.82 -14.26 8.76
N ALA A 74 -62.87 -13.56 9.32
CA ALA A 74 -62.38 -12.30 8.79
C ALA A 74 -60.94 -12.44 8.24
N LYS A 75 -60.65 -11.83 7.09
CA LYS A 75 -59.32 -11.79 6.50
C LYS A 75 -58.47 -10.76 7.28
N LEU A 76 -57.26 -11.17 7.64
CA LEU A 76 -56.23 -10.31 8.25
C LEU A 76 -55.01 -10.32 7.32
N THR A 77 -54.73 -9.21 6.63
CA THR A 77 -53.52 -9.04 5.82
C THR A 77 -52.49 -8.22 6.60
N ILE A 78 -51.29 -8.75 6.72
CA ILE A 78 -50.15 -8.05 7.25
C ILE A 78 -49.24 -7.72 6.07
N ASN A 79 -49.15 -6.45 5.69
CA ASN A 79 -48.30 -5.97 4.62
C ASN A 79 -46.85 -5.88 5.10
N LYS A 80 -45.90 -6.01 4.19
CA LYS A 80 -44.49 -5.74 4.47
C LYS A 80 -44.29 -4.28 4.88
N ALA A 81 -43.38 -4.06 5.83
CA ALA A 81 -42.93 -2.74 6.20
C ALA A 81 -41.92 -2.21 5.16
N THR A 82 -41.63 -0.91 5.21
CA THR A 82 -40.61 -0.29 4.37
C THR A 82 -39.23 -0.44 5.00
N GLY A 83 -38.31 -1.07 4.29
CA GLY A 83 -36.90 -1.15 4.63
C GLY A 83 -36.09 -0.05 3.94
N SER A 84 -34.86 0.15 4.41
CA SER A 84 -33.90 1.08 3.81
C SER A 84 -32.48 0.56 3.87
N ILE A 85 -31.63 1.03 2.93
CA ILE A 85 -30.18 0.87 2.97
C ILE A 85 -29.51 2.19 2.63
N SER A 86 -28.42 2.52 3.31
CA SER A 86 -27.60 3.66 2.95
C SER A 86 -26.18 3.56 3.50
N TYR A 87 -25.20 4.01 2.70
CA TYR A 87 -23.90 4.38 3.23
C TYR A 87 -23.94 5.83 3.72
N GLY A 88 -23.50 6.07 4.96
CA GLY A 88 -23.35 7.42 5.50
C GLY A 88 -22.19 8.16 4.82
N THR A 89 -21.08 7.47 4.59
CA THR A 89 -19.92 8.01 3.86
C THR A 89 -20.04 7.66 2.38
N LYS A 90 -20.13 8.68 1.51
CA LYS A 90 -20.33 8.54 0.06
C LYS A 90 -19.02 8.52 -0.74
N SER A 91 -17.90 8.89 -0.13
CA SER A 91 -16.57 8.84 -0.75
C SER A 91 -15.53 8.43 0.28
N VAL A 92 -14.68 7.48 -0.08
CA VAL A 92 -13.57 6.98 0.75
C VAL A 92 -12.30 7.13 -0.05
N THR A 93 -11.24 7.64 0.59
CA THR A 93 -9.90 7.73 0.01
C THR A 93 -8.96 6.83 0.79
N LYS A 94 -8.16 6.05 0.06
CA LYS A 94 -7.16 5.11 0.56
C LYS A 94 -5.88 5.22 -0.25
N THR A 95 -4.82 4.59 0.24
CA THR A 95 -3.53 4.47 -0.44
C THR A 95 -3.25 3.00 -0.71
N TYR A 96 -2.60 2.70 -1.82
CA TYR A 96 -2.14 1.33 -2.11
C TYR A 96 -1.33 0.76 -0.94
N GLY A 97 -1.68 -0.45 -0.51
CA GLY A 97 -1.06 -1.11 0.65
C GLY A 97 -1.68 -0.76 2.00
N ASP A 98 -2.76 0.06 2.04
CA ASP A 98 -3.55 0.20 3.26
C ASP A 98 -4.24 -1.12 3.61
N ALA A 99 -4.48 -1.35 4.90
CA ALA A 99 -5.20 -2.51 5.38
C ALA A 99 -6.63 -2.55 4.83
N ALA A 100 -7.18 -3.76 4.69
CA ALA A 100 -8.58 -3.95 4.34
C ALA A 100 -9.50 -3.25 5.34
N PHE A 101 -10.59 -2.67 4.85
CA PHE A 101 -11.50 -1.83 5.63
C PHE A 101 -12.96 -2.11 5.30
N THR A 102 -13.87 -1.63 6.13
CA THR A 102 -15.32 -1.67 5.90
C THR A 102 -15.89 -0.26 6.01
N ASN A 103 -16.65 0.17 4.99
CA ASN A 103 -17.53 1.33 5.10
C ASN A 103 -18.88 0.82 5.59
N VAL A 104 -19.34 1.32 6.75
CA VAL A 104 -20.53 0.78 7.42
C VAL A 104 -21.77 1.10 6.61
N LEU A 105 -22.53 0.05 6.24
CA LEU A 105 -23.85 0.15 5.64
C LEU A 105 -24.91 0.20 6.74
N THR A 106 -25.73 1.23 6.78
CA THR A 106 -26.93 1.27 7.62
C THR A 106 -28.07 0.59 6.88
N LYS A 107 -28.70 -0.39 7.53
CA LYS A 107 -29.84 -1.14 6.97
C LYS A 107 -30.97 -1.26 7.99
N THR A 108 -32.21 -1.02 7.56
CA THR A 108 -33.42 -1.33 8.31
C THR A 108 -34.16 -2.45 7.60
N GLY A 109 -34.57 -3.48 8.34
CA GLY A 109 -35.32 -4.61 7.81
C GLY A 109 -34.50 -5.89 7.63
N ASP A 110 -35.18 -6.95 7.16
CA ASP A 110 -34.71 -8.34 7.11
C ASP A 110 -34.21 -8.77 5.71
N GLY A 111 -34.08 -7.84 4.76
CA GLY A 111 -33.57 -8.14 3.43
C GLY A 111 -32.08 -8.56 3.43
N THR A 112 -31.68 -9.38 2.48
CA THR A 112 -30.32 -9.86 2.31
C THR A 112 -29.51 -8.86 1.46
N VAL A 113 -28.29 -8.55 1.87
CA VAL A 113 -27.39 -7.63 1.17
C VAL A 113 -26.30 -8.41 0.45
N LYS A 114 -26.03 -8.02 -0.81
CA LYS A 114 -24.89 -8.44 -1.61
C LYS A 114 -24.02 -7.23 -1.93
N TYR A 115 -22.70 -7.38 -1.83
CA TYR A 115 -21.74 -6.33 -2.17
C TYR A 115 -21.02 -6.64 -3.47
N THR A 116 -20.73 -5.59 -4.25
CA THR A 116 -19.97 -5.71 -5.51
C THR A 116 -19.02 -4.53 -5.67
N SER A 117 -17.89 -4.76 -6.33
CA SER A 117 -16.96 -3.75 -6.78
C SER A 117 -17.12 -3.52 -8.28
N SER A 118 -17.05 -2.28 -8.75
CA SER A 118 -17.07 -1.97 -10.18
C SER A 118 -15.80 -2.40 -10.91
N ASP A 119 -14.67 -2.60 -10.17
CA ASP A 119 -13.44 -3.15 -10.72
C ASP A 119 -12.72 -4.01 -9.67
N THR A 120 -12.78 -5.32 -9.87
CA THR A 120 -12.17 -6.31 -8.97
C THR A 120 -10.66 -6.45 -9.13
N ASN A 121 -10.05 -5.85 -10.16
CA ASN A 121 -8.59 -5.75 -10.29
C ASN A 121 -8.02 -4.64 -9.38
N ILE A 122 -8.83 -3.64 -9.10
CA ILE A 122 -8.46 -2.50 -8.23
C ILE A 122 -8.79 -2.80 -6.77
N ALA A 123 -10.00 -3.26 -6.47
CA ALA A 123 -10.37 -3.69 -5.13
C ALA A 123 -11.49 -4.73 -5.17
N THR A 124 -11.44 -5.69 -4.23
CA THR A 124 -12.52 -6.66 -4.02
C THR A 124 -13.31 -6.31 -2.76
N VAL A 125 -14.55 -6.75 -2.68
CA VAL A 125 -15.40 -6.67 -1.49
C VAL A 125 -15.98 -8.04 -1.18
N ASP A 126 -15.99 -8.44 0.10
CA ASP A 126 -16.54 -9.70 0.55
C ASP A 126 -18.02 -9.59 0.95
N GLU A 127 -18.62 -10.71 1.38
CA GLU A 127 -20.02 -10.78 1.80
C GLU A 127 -20.32 -9.97 3.06
N ALA A 128 -19.32 -9.62 3.85
CA ALA A 128 -19.44 -8.75 5.02
C ALA A 128 -19.25 -7.26 4.69
N GLY A 129 -18.98 -6.93 3.42
CA GLY A 129 -18.71 -5.55 2.97
C GLY A 129 -17.29 -5.08 3.26
N LYS A 130 -16.36 -5.99 3.61
CA LYS A 130 -14.94 -5.68 3.82
C LYS A 130 -14.23 -5.59 2.48
N VAL A 131 -13.58 -4.45 2.25
CA VAL A 131 -12.86 -4.14 1.00
C VAL A 131 -11.39 -4.43 1.15
N THR A 132 -10.81 -5.14 0.17
CA THR A 132 -9.37 -5.40 0.04
C THR A 132 -8.84 -4.69 -1.19
N ILE A 133 -7.84 -3.83 -1.00
CA ILE A 133 -7.17 -3.04 -2.05
C ILE A 133 -6.15 -3.92 -2.76
N LYS A 134 -6.17 -3.94 -4.10
CA LYS A 134 -5.22 -4.68 -4.96
C LYS A 134 -4.29 -3.77 -5.77
N ALA A 135 -4.77 -2.60 -6.17
CA ALA A 135 -4.00 -1.66 -6.98
C ALA A 135 -4.42 -0.21 -6.71
N ALA A 136 -3.51 0.72 -6.97
CA ALA A 136 -3.82 2.15 -7.08
C ALA A 136 -4.49 2.45 -8.42
N THR A 137 -5.29 3.51 -8.47
CA THR A 137 -5.98 3.94 -9.69
C THR A 137 -6.07 5.46 -9.73
N SER A 138 -6.06 6.02 -10.94
CA SER A 138 -6.33 7.44 -11.18
C SER A 138 -7.83 7.76 -11.27
N THR A 139 -8.67 6.73 -11.47
CA THR A 139 -10.13 6.86 -11.58
C THR A 139 -10.77 6.17 -10.39
N ALA A 140 -11.67 6.85 -9.71
CA ALA A 140 -12.43 6.26 -8.60
C ALA A 140 -13.25 5.05 -9.07
N ILE A 141 -13.26 4.00 -8.25
CA ILE A 141 -14.16 2.86 -8.43
C ILE A 141 -15.37 3.01 -7.50
N THR A 142 -16.40 2.21 -7.74
CA THR A 142 -17.64 2.22 -6.95
C THR A 142 -17.81 0.88 -6.23
N ILE A 143 -18.10 0.94 -4.93
CA ILE A 143 -18.57 -0.22 -4.16
C ILE A 143 -20.08 -0.08 -3.98
N ILE A 144 -20.80 -1.13 -4.34
CA ILE A 144 -22.27 -1.14 -4.40
C ILE A 144 -22.79 -2.21 -3.44
N ALA A 145 -23.71 -1.83 -2.56
CA ALA A 145 -24.55 -2.76 -1.80
C ALA A 145 -25.92 -2.87 -2.47
N THR A 146 -26.35 -4.08 -2.73
CA THR A 146 -27.68 -4.40 -3.30
C THR A 146 -28.47 -5.21 -2.30
N VAL A 147 -29.69 -4.80 -1.97
CA VAL A 147 -30.57 -5.50 -1.06
C VAL A 147 -31.73 -6.16 -1.81
N THR A 148 -32.06 -7.39 -1.43
CA THR A 148 -33.31 -8.06 -1.84
C THR A 148 -34.37 -7.89 -0.77
N ASP A 149 -35.67 -7.93 -1.17
CA ASP A 149 -36.76 -7.87 -0.20
C ASP A 149 -36.67 -9.08 0.77
N GLY A 150 -36.94 -8.80 2.03
CA GLY A 150 -37.04 -9.82 3.07
C GLY A 150 -38.45 -10.41 3.16
N THR A 151 -38.68 -11.21 4.19
CA THR A 151 -39.99 -11.75 4.52
C THR A 151 -40.95 -10.61 4.94
N ASN A 152 -40.45 -9.69 5.77
CA ASN A 152 -41.24 -8.68 6.45
C ASN A 152 -41.06 -7.26 5.93
N TYR A 153 -40.04 -7.04 5.08
CA TYR A 153 -39.70 -5.73 4.58
C TYR A 153 -39.56 -5.74 3.03
N THR A 154 -40.02 -4.67 2.43
CA THR A 154 -39.77 -4.34 1.02
C THR A 154 -38.93 -3.06 0.93
N TYR A 155 -38.08 -2.99 -0.09
CA TYR A 155 -37.15 -1.87 -0.26
C TYR A 155 -37.49 -1.13 -1.57
N ALA A 156 -37.89 0.13 -1.46
CA ALA A 156 -38.12 0.98 -2.64
C ALA A 156 -36.79 1.28 -3.34
N THR A 157 -35.76 1.61 -2.56
CA THR A 157 -34.40 1.75 -3.06
C THR A 157 -33.60 0.48 -2.78
N LYS A 158 -33.24 -0.26 -3.83
CA LYS A 158 -32.57 -1.56 -3.75
C LYS A 158 -31.05 -1.46 -3.64
N THR A 159 -30.46 -0.30 -3.93
CA THR A 159 -29.00 -0.14 -3.99
C THR A 159 -28.54 1.07 -3.19
N SER A 160 -27.35 0.97 -2.60
CA SER A 160 -26.59 2.10 -2.08
C SER A 160 -25.12 1.91 -2.44
N SER A 161 -24.42 3.00 -2.73
CA SER A 161 -23.03 2.94 -3.16
C SER A 161 -22.19 4.07 -2.57
N TYR A 162 -20.87 3.90 -2.65
CA TYR A 162 -19.89 4.95 -2.42
C TYR A 162 -18.75 4.85 -3.42
N THR A 163 -18.06 5.95 -3.66
CA THR A 163 -16.84 6.00 -4.47
C THR A 163 -15.62 5.69 -3.62
N LEU A 164 -14.68 4.92 -4.16
CA LEU A 164 -13.40 4.57 -3.55
C LEU A 164 -12.26 5.09 -4.42
N ASN A 165 -11.48 6.02 -3.87
CA ASN A 165 -10.27 6.56 -4.47
C ASN A 165 -9.05 5.87 -3.84
N ILE A 166 -8.13 5.34 -4.67
CA ILE A 166 -6.95 4.63 -4.18
C ILE A 166 -5.72 5.28 -4.80
N GLY A 167 -5.04 6.13 -4.01
CA GLY A 167 -3.80 6.78 -4.40
C GLY A 167 -2.61 5.83 -4.43
N LYS A 168 -1.54 6.23 -5.14
CA LYS A 168 -0.26 5.52 -5.12
C LYS A 168 0.42 5.68 -3.76
N LYS A 169 1.14 4.66 -3.33
CA LYS A 169 2.02 4.72 -2.16
C LYS A 169 3.34 5.37 -2.54
N GLN A 170 3.94 6.12 -1.62
CA GLN A 170 5.31 6.63 -1.78
C GLN A 170 6.30 5.46 -1.82
N ASP A 171 7.16 5.42 -2.85
CA ASP A 171 8.19 4.39 -2.94
C ASP A 171 9.31 4.65 -1.91
N VAL A 172 9.83 3.57 -1.33
CA VAL A 172 10.95 3.65 -0.38
C VAL A 172 12.21 3.12 -1.05
N VAL A 173 13.20 4.01 -1.25
CA VAL A 173 14.51 3.67 -1.78
C VAL A 173 15.47 3.39 -0.63
N SER A 174 16.19 2.28 -0.70
CA SER A 174 17.24 1.91 0.24
C SER A 174 18.59 1.88 -0.48
N ILE A 175 19.58 2.59 0.06
CA ILE A 175 20.96 2.62 -0.40
C ILE A 175 21.85 2.90 0.82
N THR A 176 23.07 2.34 0.84
CA THR A 176 24.07 2.58 1.87
C THR A 176 25.14 3.55 1.38
N GLU A 177 25.77 4.25 2.32
CA GLU A 177 26.95 5.08 2.05
C GLU A 177 28.09 4.25 1.48
N LYS A 178 28.92 4.86 0.63
CA LYS A 178 30.12 4.24 0.06
C LYS A 178 31.35 5.05 0.40
N SER A 179 32.37 4.34 0.89
CA SER A 179 33.74 4.83 0.92
C SER A 179 34.59 3.90 0.08
N ALA A 180 35.34 4.45 -0.87
CA ALA A 180 36.21 3.69 -1.77
C ALA A 180 37.51 4.42 -2.00
N THR A 181 38.58 3.69 -2.32
CA THR A 181 39.88 4.25 -2.63
C THR A 181 39.92 4.67 -4.12
N TYR A 182 40.55 5.80 -4.40
CA TYR A 182 40.81 6.27 -5.76
C TYR A 182 41.52 5.20 -6.60
N THR A 183 40.99 4.93 -7.79
CA THR A 183 41.53 3.91 -8.70
C THR A 183 42.02 4.49 -10.02
N GLY A 184 41.66 5.71 -10.37
CA GLY A 184 41.82 6.31 -11.71
C GLY A 184 40.60 6.10 -12.62
N SER A 185 39.59 5.41 -12.15
CA SER A 185 38.31 5.20 -12.85
C SER A 185 37.14 5.79 -12.07
N ALA A 186 36.02 6.00 -12.74
CA ALA A 186 34.79 6.44 -12.09
C ALA A 186 34.32 5.40 -11.07
N ILE A 187 33.95 5.85 -9.87
CA ILE A 187 33.51 5.00 -8.77
C ILE A 187 32.01 5.19 -8.58
N GLY A 188 31.24 4.17 -9.01
CA GLY A 188 29.78 4.17 -8.84
C GLY A 188 29.34 3.93 -7.40
N ALA A 189 28.09 4.24 -7.12
CA ALA A 189 27.43 4.00 -5.82
C ALA A 189 27.30 2.51 -5.49
N ASN A 190 26.93 2.21 -4.24
CA ASN A 190 26.42 0.87 -3.89
C ASN A 190 25.07 0.63 -4.57
N THR A 191 24.73 -0.63 -4.80
CA THR A 191 23.42 -0.99 -5.37
C THR A 191 22.29 -0.51 -4.43
N ALA A 192 21.33 0.19 -4.99
CA ALA A 192 20.11 0.60 -4.30
C ALA A 192 18.96 -0.33 -4.64
N THR A 193 17.98 -0.39 -3.75
CA THR A 193 16.71 -1.12 -3.95
C THR A 193 15.54 -0.18 -3.74
N ALA A 194 14.39 -0.50 -4.36
CA ALA A 194 13.13 0.19 -4.17
C ALA A 194 12.03 -0.81 -3.79
N THR A 195 11.10 -0.42 -2.92
CA THR A 195 9.96 -1.29 -2.53
C THR A 195 9.10 -1.65 -3.74
N SER A 196 8.98 -0.77 -4.71
CA SER A 196 8.28 -1.02 -5.97
C SER A 196 8.93 -2.06 -6.88
N GLY A 197 10.20 -2.44 -6.63
CA GLY A 197 10.99 -3.29 -7.51
C GLY A 197 11.39 -2.64 -8.84
N THR A 198 11.17 -1.33 -9.01
CA THR A 198 11.50 -0.61 -10.26
C THR A 198 12.97 -0.22 -10.34
N GLY A 199 13.43 0.07 -11.56
CA GLY A 199 14.80 0.52 -11.83
C GLY A 199 15.18 1.78 -11.04
N ILE A 200 16.46 1.86 -10.67
CA ILE A 200 17.05 2.98 -9.92
C ILE A 200 17.96 3.78 -10.85
N THR A 201 17.84 5.09 -10.79
CA THR A 201 18.79 6.03 -11.38
C THR A 201 19.66 6.66 -10.30
N TYR A 202 20.95 6.92 -10.62
CA TYR A 202 21.91 7.51 -9.70
C TYR A 202 22.33 8.87 -10.22
N THR A 203 22.23 9.88 -9.36
CA THR A 203 22.72 11.24 -9.65
C THR A 203 23.74 11.62 -8.59
N TYR A 204 24.94 12.07 -9.02
CA TYR A 204 26.05 12.40 -8.15
C TYR A 204 26.18 13.90 -7.99
N TYR A 205 26.70 14.34 -6.81
CA TYR A 205 26.87 15.74 -6.47
C TYR A 205 28.22 15.96 -5.80
N SER A 206 28.82 17.15 -5.99
CA SER A 206 30.03 17.56 -5.27
C SER A 206 29.77 17.95 -3.80
N SER A 207 28.51 18.12 -3.40
CA SER A 207 28.07 18.30 -2.00
C SER A 207 27.92 16.97 -1.28
N GLN A 208 27.73 17.00 0.05
CA GLN A 208 27.48 15.79 0.83
C GLN A 208 26.00 15.52 1.14
N ASP A 209 25.08 16.34 0.61
CA ASP A 209 23.64 16.38 0.88
C ASP A 209 22.76 16.33 -0.37
N CYS A 210 23.34 15.98 -1.52
CA CYS A 210 22.69 15.99 -2.84
C CYS A 210 22.14 17.37 -3.26
N SER A 211 22.76 18.43 -2.79
CA SER A 211 22.43 19.80 -3.19
C SER A 211 23.34 20.32 -4.33
N GLY A 212 22.92 21.40 -4.97
CA GLY A 212 23.67 22.04 -6.07
C GLY A 212 23.49 21.35 -7.41
N THR A 213 24.44 21.61 -8.29
CA THR A 213 24.42 21.08 -9.67
C THR A 213 24.92 19.62 -9.70
N ALA A 214 24.16 18.77 -10.37
CA ALA A 214 24.53 17.38 -10.57
C ALA A 214 25.80 17.25 -11.42
N LEU A 215 26.65 16.28 -11.07
CA LEU A 215 27.79 15.86 -11.88
C LEU A 215 27.27 15.10 -13.10
N SER A 216 28.08 15.12 -14.18
CA SER A 216 27.76 14.40 -15.42
C SER A 216 27.76 12.88 -15.29
N GLY A 217 28.33 12.34 -14.21
CA GLY A 217 28.41 10.90 -13.92
C GLY A 217 29.05 10.61 -12.57
N ALA A 218 29.41 9.37 -12.35
CA ALA A 218 30.11 8.95 -11.15
C ALA A 218 31.48 9.63 -11.03
N PRO A 219 31.88 10.13 -9.83
CA PRO A 219 33.12 10.85 -9.63
C PRO A 219 34.34 9.93 -9.76
N ILE A 220 35.46 10.51 -10.23
CA ILE A 220 36.75 9.82 -10.38
C ILE A 220 37.69 10.25 -9.25
N ASN A 221 37.79 11.56 -8.99
CA ASN A 221 38.81 12.14 -8.13
C ASN A 221 38.51 11.91 -6.65
N LYS A 222 39.57 11.90 -5.80
CA LYS A 222 39.45 11.99 -4.36
C LYS A 222 38.57 13.14 -3.96
N GLY A 223 37.63 12.89 -3.07
CA GLY A 223 36.71 13.93 -2.60
C GLY A 223 35.55 13.35 -1.77
N ASN A 224 34.79 14.26 -1.18
CA ASN A 224 33.55 13.97 -0.47
C ASN A 224 32.39 14.37 -1.37
N TYR A 225 31.63 13.40 -1.80
CA TYR A 225 30.49 13.51 -2.71
C TYR A 225 29.22 13.00 -2.02
N SER A 226 28.11 13.16 -2.69
CA SER A 226 26.86 12.43 -2.37
C SER A 226 26.27 11.84 -3.63
N VAL A 227 25.43 10.83 -3.44
CA VAL A 227 24.66 10.20 -4.50
C VAL A 227 23.20 10.13 -4.11
N LYS A 228 22.34 10.56 -5.02
CA LYS A 228 20.89 10.42 -4.93
C LYS A 228 20.46 9.24 -5.78
N ALA A 229 19.95 8.18 -5.13
CA ALA A 229 19.28 7.07 -5.80
C ALA A 229 17.79 7.39 -5.91
N THR A 230 17.22 7.28 -7.11
CA THR A 230 15.82 7.62 -7.39
C THR A 230 15.15 6.46 -8.11
N SER A 231 14.02 5.97 -7.58
CA SER A 231 13.19 4.95 -8.23
C SER A 231 12.25 5.58 -9.27
N ALA A 232 11.94 4.85 -10.33
CA ALA A 232 10.99 5.29 -11.34
C ALA A 232 9.53 5.31 -10.83
N GLY A 233 9.22 4.53 -9.79
CA GLY A 233 7.84 4.22 -9.40
C GLY A 233 7.14 3.31 -10.43
N ASN A 234 5.86 3.03 -10.21
CA ASN A 234 5.05 2.23 -11.13
C ASN A 234 3.55 2.59 -11.00
N SER A 235 2.64 1.71 -11.44
CA SER A 235 1.20 1.92 -11.31
C SER A 235 0.75 2.11 -9.85
N ASN A 236 1.40 1.45 -8.89
CA ASN A 236 1.04 1.42 -7.47
C ASN A 236 1.89 2.34 -6.59
N TYR A 237 3.06 2.79 -7.07
CA TYR A 237 4.00 3.61 -6.32
C TYR A 237 4.35 4.90 -7.06
N THR A 238 4.46 6.00 -6.32
CA THR A 238 5.11 7.21 -6.82
C THR A 238 6.63 7.02 -6.77
N SER A 239 7.40 7.82 -7.56
CA SER A 239 8.85 7.86 -7.45
C SER A 239 9.29 8.20 -6.02
N GLY A 240 10.31 7.48 -5.52
CA GLY A 240 10.99 7.75 -4.27
C GLY A 240 12.45 8.05 -4.47
N SER A 241 13.12 8.65 -3.50
CA SER A 241 14.57 8.88 -3.57
C SER A 241 15.22 8.88 -2.20
N LYS A 242 16.52 8.55 -2.17
CA LYS A 242 17.37 8.65 -0.98
C LYS A 242 18.74 9.19 -1.35
N CYS A 243 19.23 10.14 -0.56
CA CYS A 243 20.58 10.69 -0.65
C CYS A 243 21.48 10.03 0.39
N VAL A 244 22.70 9.67 0.00
CA VAL A 244 23.75 9.15 0.90
C VAL A 244 25.11 9.73 0.54
N LYS A 245 26.04 9.72 1.47
CA LYS A 245 27.43 10.11 1.26
C LYS A 245 28.16 9.10 0.38
N HIS A 246 29.06 9.63 -0.46
CA HIS A 246 29.89 8.87 -1.37
C HIS A 246 31.32 9.44 -1.31
N THR A 247 32.24 8.76 -0.63
CA THR A 247 33.59 9.26 -0.37
C THR A 247 34.62 8.49 -1.21
N ILE A 248 35.51 9.23 -1.85
CA ILE A 248 36.67 8.66 -2.53
C ILE A 248 37.92 9.11 -1.77
N THR A 249 38.61 8.14 -1.16
CA THR A 249 39.87 8.35 -0.43
C THR A 249 41.07 8.31 -1.39
N GLN A 250 42.23 8.69 -0.89
CA GLN A 250 43.46 8.68 -1.67
C GLN A 250 43.88 7.26 -2.03
N GLY A 251 44.28 7.04 -3.28
CA GLY A 251 44.84 5.79 -3.79
C GLY A 251 46.40 5.83 -3.81
N THR A 252 47.03 4.67 -3.79
CA THR A 252 48.49 4.53 -3.92
C THR A 252 48.83 4.08 -5.32
N PRO A 253 49.61 4.86 -6.10
CA PRO A 253 50.05 4.46 -7.42
C PRO A 253 51.10 3.36 -7.34
N THR A 254 51.24 2.60 -8.40
CA THR A 254 52.41 1.72 -8.57
C THR A 254 53.46 2.46 -9.44
N ILE A 255 54.71 2.20 -9.19
CA ILE A 255 55.82 2.80 -9.90
C ILE A 255 56.74 1.72 -10.40
N SER A 256 57.14 1.81 -11.64
CA SER A 256 58.20 1.00 -12.22
C SER A 256 59.28 1.89 -12.80
N LEU A 257 60.51 1.44 -12.73
CA LEU A 257 61.60 2.04 -13.44
C LEU A 257 61.56 1.60 -14.93
N GLY A 258 61.84 2.51 -15.82
CA GLY A 258 61.89 2.24 -17.25
C GLY A 258 63.27 1.69 -17.64
N ASP A 259 63.96 2.39 -18.51
CA ASP A 259 65.30 2.02 -18.98
C ASP A 259 66.31 2.28 -17.87
N THR A 260 66.88 1.21 -17.32
CA THR A 260 67.90 1.24 -16.27
C THR A 260 69.32 1.08 -16.83
N THR A 261 69.49 0.82 -18.15
CA THR A 261 70.77 0.78 -18.82
C THR A 261 71.05 2.08 -19.56
N LYS A 262 72.10 2.77 -19.20
CA LYS A 262 72.51 4.06 -19.81
C LYS A 262 73.90 4.03 -20.31
N THR A 263 74.15 4.64 -21.45
CA THR A 263 75.50 4.83 -22.01
C THR A 263 76.19 5.99 -21.31
N TYR A 264 77.47 5.84 -20.99
CA TYR A 264 78.29 6.90 -20.39
C TYR A 264 78.36 8.09 -21.36
N THR A 265 78.05 9.26 -20.82
CA THR A 265 78.04 10.52 -21.60
C THR A 265 78.91 11.62 -20.98
N GLY A 266 79.56 11.32 -19.86
CA GLY A 266 80.27 12.33 -19.03
C GLY A 266 79.34 13.22 -18.21
N SER A 267 78.02 13.04 -18.31
CA SER A 267 77.00 13.81 -17.56
C SER A 267 76.29 12.95 -16.53
N ALA A 268 75.78 13.60 -15.49
CA ALA A 268 75.02 12.90 -14.44
C ALA A 268 73.75 12.26 -14.95
N ILE A 269 73.47 11.02 -14.56
CA ILE A 269 72.23 10.30 -14.93
C ILE A 269 71.15 10.72 -13.94
N THR A 270 70.39 11.73 -14.31
CA THR A 270 69.34 12.35 -13.46
C THR A 270 67.96 11.68 -13.59
N SER A 271 67.74 10.80 -14.59
CA SER A 271 66.47 10.12 -14.78
C SER A 271 66.67 8.72 -15.43
N VAL A 272 65.85 7.78 -15.01
CA VAL A 272 65.81 6.41 -15.56
C VAL A 272 64.39 6.08 -16.09
N GLY A 273 63.59 7.09 -16.43
CA GLY A 273 62.30 6.91 -17.09
C GLY A 273 61.27 6.20 -16.18
N ALA A 274 61.11 6.68 -14.97
CA ALA A 274 60.11 6.12 -14.09
C ALA A 274 58.68 6.27 -14.66
N ILE A 275 57.90 5.22 -14.52
CA ILE A 275 56.50 5.15 -15.01
C ILE A 275 55.56 4.93 -13.82
N GLY A 276 54.66 5.87 -13.60
CA GLY A 276 53.60 5.76 -12.62
C GLY A 276 52.31 5.20 -13.22
N LYS A 277 51.66 4.37 -12.49
CA LYS A 277 50.30 3.87 -12.84
C LYS A 277 49.35 4.00 -11.69
N ASN A 278 48.12 4.40 -11.98
CA ASN A 278 47.00 4.33 -11.07
C ASN A 278 46.69 2.86 -10.68
N PRO A 279 45.98 2.62 -9.60
CA PRO A 279 45.60 1.24 -9.19
C PRO A 279 44.83 0.47 -10.26
N ASN A 280 44.14 1.15 -11.21
CA ASN A 280 43.47 0.52 -12.37
C ASN A 280 44.45 0.23 -13.56
N GLY A 281 45.75 0.48 -13.41
CA GLY A 281 46.76 0.28 -14.44
C GLY A 281 46.93 1.40 -15.48
N SER A 282 46.08 2.42 -15.46
CA SER A 282 46.22 3.58 -16.34
C SER A 282 47.47 4.42 -15.97
N SER A 283 48.11 5.07 -16.95
CA SER A 283 49.26 5.89 -16.69
C SER A 283 48.90 7.17 -15.93
N VAL A 284 49.78 7.54 -14.99
CA VAL A 284 49.64 8.80 -14.21
C VAL A 284 51.00 9.52 -14.23
N SER A 285 50.95 10.83 -14.40
CA SER A 285 52.13 11.67 -14.29
C SER A 285 52.44 11.98 -12.84
N LEU A 286 53.62 11.60 -12.40
CA LEU A 286 54.10 11.83 -11.02
C LEU A 286 55.45 12.54 -11.06
N SER A 287 55.77 13.29 -10.04
CA SER A 287 57.10 13.81 -9.82
C SER A 287 57.94 12.74 -9.10
N TYR A 288 59.14 12.50 -9.60
CA TYR A 288 60.05 11.44 -9.10
C TYR A 288 61.31 12.07 -8.53
N THR A 289 61.77 11.51 -7.43
CA THR A 289 63.13 11.68 -6.92
C THR A 289 63.85 10.34 -6.92
N TYR A 290 65.13 10.35 -7.30
CA TYR A 290 65.93 9.13 -7.42
C TYR A 290 67.01 9.18 -6.35
N THR A 291 67.22 8.05 -5.70
CA THR A 291 68.34 7.81 -4.79
C THR A 291 69.21 6.71 -5.38
N TYR A 292 70.49 7.00 -5.51
CA TYR A 292 71.45 6.11 -6.17
C TYR A 292 72.37 5.48 -5.13
N TYR A 293 72.75 4.22 -5.38
CA TYR A 293 73.67 3.43 -4.55
C TYR A 293 74.69 2.75 -5.42
N ASN A 294 75.95 2.56 -4.89
CA ASN A 294 76.94 1.76 -5.56
C ASN A 294 76.57 0.26 -5.51
N GLY A 295 76.76 -0.44 -6.62
CA GLY A 295 76.50 -1.86 -6.77
C GLY A 295 75.05 -2.15 -7.21
N THR A 296 74.64 -3.40 -7.12
CA THR A 296 73.39 -3.94 -7.73
C THR A 296 72.23 -4.06 -6.73
N THR A 297 72.44 -3.65 -5.47
CA THR A 297 71.42 -3.70 -4.42
C THR A 297 71.28 -2.29 -3.80
N CYS A 298 70.05 -1.85 -3.61
CA CYS A 298 69.76 -0.52 -2.96
C CYS A 298 70.09 -0.58 -1.48
N SER A 299 71.35 -0.90 -1.12
CA SER A 299 71.84 -1.04 0.25
C SER A 299 73.12 -0.22 0.49
N GLY A 300 73.43 0.09 1.73
CA GLY A 300 74.55 0.90 2.12
C GLY A 300 74.25 2.43 2.09
N THR A 301 75.32 3.23 2.02
CA THR A 301 75.19 4.69 2.01
C THR A 301 74.77 5.16 0.61
N ALA A 302 73.70 5.97 0.55
CA ALA A 302 73.26 6.59 -0.70
C ALA A 302 74.33 7.53 -1.22
N LEU A 303 74.46 7.62 -2.51
CA LEU A 303 75.32 8.60 -3.15
C LEU A 303 74.76 10.02 -2.96
N SER A 304 75.64 10.99 -2.87
CA SER A 304 75.24 12.40 -2.67
C SER A 304 74.54 13.03 -3.90
N GLY A 305 74.49 12.32 -5.01
CA GLY A 305 73.83 12.78 -6.24
C GLY A 305 73.83 11.71 -7.33
N ALA A 306 73.35 12.09 -8.51
CA ALA A 306 73.26 11.20 -9.66
C ALA A 306 74.66 10.84 -10.16
N PRO A 307 74.96 9.57 -10.47
CA PRO A 307 76.29 9.10 -10.87
C PRO A 307 76.69 9.64 -12.26
N THR A 308 78.01 9.92 -12.39
CA THR A 308 78.58 10.41 -13.66
C THR A 308 79.55 9.41 -14.30
N ASN A 309 80.03 8.38 -13.54
CA ASN A 309 81.00 7.38 -14.00
C ASN A 309 80.33 6.12 -14.47
N ALA A 310 80.99 5.40 -15.41
CA ALA A 310 80.55 4.08 -15.84
C ALA A 310 80.79 3.06 -14.70
N ASN A 311 79.74 2.51 -14.17
CA ASN A 311 79.71 1.48 -13.11
C ASN A 311 78.33 0.86 -13.00
N ASN A 312 78.19 -0.16 -12.13
CA ASN A 312 76.91 -0.67 -11.72
C ASN A 312 76.37 0.12 -10.52
N TYR A 313 75.20 0.70 -10.71
CA TYR A 313 74.50 1.42 -9.67
C TYR A 313 73.10 0.78 -9.49
N SER A 314 72.60 0.78 -8.25
CA SER A 314 71.21 0.51 -7.97
C SER A 314 70.47 1.77 -7.66
N ILE A 315 69.21 1.83 -7.99
CA ILE A 315 68.39 3.02 -7.90
C ILE A 315 67.19 2.74 -7.00
N GLY A 316 67.14 3.41 -5.86
CA GLY A 316 65.98 3.46 -5.01
C GLY A 316 65.12 4.63 -5.42
N GLN A 317 63.82 4.47 -5.43
CA GLN A 317 62.87 5.52 -5.77
C GLN A 317 62.07 5.93 -4.56
N LEU A 318 61.99 7.19 -4.28
CA LEU A 318 61.10 7.79 -3.27
C LEU A 318 59.99 8.58 -3.99
N ASN A 319 58.78 8.23 -3.69
CA ASN A 319 57.63 9.06 -4.08
C ASN A 319 57.62 10.32 -3.26
N LYS A 320 57.67 11.47 -3.89
CA LYS A 320 57.24 12.71 -3.26
C LYS A 320 55.84 12.99 -3.75
N LEU A 321 54.82 12.78 -2.89
CA LEU A 321 53.48 13.32 -3.13
C LEU A 321 53.60 14.85 -3.22
N ALA A 322 53.16 15.38 -4.36
CA ALA A 322 52.95 16.82 -4.52
C ALA A 322 51.73 17.26 -3.77
#